data_a9688577f02959c7a619c7286c254617
#
_entry.id   a9688577f02959c7a619c7286c254617
#
_cell.length_a   1.000
_cell.length_b   1.000
_cell.length_c   1.000
_cell.angle_alpha   90.00
_cell.angle_beta   90.00
_cell.angle_gamma   90.00
#
_symmetry.space_group_name_H-M   'P 1'
#
loop_
_entity.id
_entity.type
_entity.pdbx_description
1 polymer ?
#
loop_
_entity_poly.entity_id
_entity_poly.type
_entity_poly.pdbx_seq_one_letter_code
_entity_poly.pdbx_strand_id
1 'polypeptide(L)'
;DLVISDECHRSIYGKWSGVLKHFDGVQVGLTATPCIADPSTFGDEDDKLAIRDTLRFFEVDRPTYSYKMKDAIRDGFLVPYQIYKAKTVKTAAEGGFEVARDELDWSAMDADTQAELEKLFEEEAAANKKRREPKKTDSITIDPAALERKITIPERNRAMVREFRQVMDNGYLDAKGVLRKPLLGKVIVFAVTKRHAETLA
;
A
#
# COMPACT_ATOMS: atom_id res chain seq x y z
N ASP A 1 -33.21 -3.94 -20.88
CA ASP A 1 -32.18 -2.89 -20.87
C ASP A 1 -30.83 -3.52 -20.49
N LEU A 2 -29.74 -2.88 -20.89
CA LEU A 2 -28.36 -3.29 -20.59
C LEU A 2 -27.64 -2.12 -19.93
N VAL A 3 -27.03 -2.35 -18.76
CA VAL A 3 -26.21 -1.38 -18.05
C VAL A 3 -24.77 -1.88 -18.04
N ILE A 4 -23.84 -1.09 -18.57
CA ILE A 4 -22.41 -1.40 -18.55
C ILE A 4 -21.73 -0.42 -17.60
N SER A 5 -21.07 -0.94 -16.57
CA SER A 5 -20.30 -0.17 -15.59
C SER A 5 -18.82 -0.43 -15.76
N ASP A 6 -18.07 0.58 -16.18
CA ASP A 6 -16.62 0.54 -16.19
C ASP A 6 -16.07 0.88 -14.78
N GLU A 7 -14.90 0.33 -14.44
CA GLU A 7 -14.32 0.42 -13.09
C GLU A 7 -15.34 0.06 -11.99
N CYS A 8 -16.12 -0.99 -12.23
CA CYS A 8 -17.29 -1.33 -11.42
C CYS A 8 -16.94 -1.56 -9.95
N HIS A 9 -15.70 -1.97 -9.61
CA HIS A 9 -15.23 -2.10 -8.23
C HIS A 9 -15.37 -0.81 -7.41
N ARG A 10 -15.51 0.36 -8.05
CA ARG A 10 -15.75 1.65 -7.40
C ARG A 10 -17.23 2.00 -7.29
N SER A 11 -18.07 1.41 -8.12
CA SER A 11 -19.49 1.76 -8.25
C SER A 11 -20.43 0.84 -7.46
N ILE A 12 -19.93 -0.27 -6.95
CA ILE A 12 -20.74 -1.28 -6.25
C ILE A 12 -21.05 -0.95 -4.78
N TYR A 13 -20.55 0.16 -4.24
CA TYR A 13 -20.77 0.56 -2.86
C TYR A 13 -21.15 2.04 -2.70
N GLY A 14 -21.64 2.38 -1.51
CA GLY A 14 -22.05 3.72 -1.17
C GLY A 14 -23.23 4.18 -2.05
N LYS A 15 -23.27 5.47 -2.35
CA LYS A 15 -24.37 6.09 -3.13
C LYS A 15 -24.46 5.55 -4.57
N TRP A 16 -23.34 5.13 -5.16
CA TRP A 16 -23.26 4.62 -6.52
C TRP A 16 -23.95 3.27 -6.70
N SER A 17 -23.93 2.41 -5.68
CA SER A 17 -24.63 1.13 -5.73
C SER A 17 -26.14 1.31 -5.91
N GLY A 18 -26.72 2.40 -5.37
CA GLY A 18 -28.12 2.74 -5.56
C GLY A 18 -28.48 3.07 -7.01
N VAL A 19 -27.54 3.65 -7.78
CA VAL A 19 -27.74 3.92 -9.22
C VAL A 19 -27.82 2.61 -9.98
N LEU A 20 -26.91 1.68 -9.72
CA LEU A 20 -26.92 0.36 -10.39
C LEU A 20 -28.19 -0.44 -10.02
N LYS A 21 -28.57 -0.45 -8.75
CA LYS A 21 -29.78 -1.14 -8.26
C LYS A 21 -31.10 -0.52 -8.76
N HIS A 22 -31.07 0.71 -9.29
CA HIS A 22 -32.25 1.39 -9.82
C HIS A 22 -32.72 0.76 -11.15
N PHE A 23 -31.82 0.20 -11.92
CA PHE A 23 -32.12 -0.35 -13.24
C PHE A 23 -32.47 -1.83 -13.15
N ASP A 24 -33.68 -2.16 -13.60
CA ASP A 24 -34.14 -3.55 -13.74
C ASP A 24 -33.73 -4.06 -15.12
N GLY A 25 -32.48 -4.53 -15.25
CA GLY A 25 -31.93 -4.96 -16.54
C GLY A 25 -30.64 -5.77 -16.35
N VAL A 26 -30.14 -6.30 -17.43
CA VAL A 26 -28.85 -7.00 -17.43
C VAL A 26 -27.73 -6.04 -17.11
N GLN A 27 -26.92 -6.39 -16.12
CA GLN A 27 -25.77 -5.58 -15.73
C GLN A 27 -24.45 -6.26 -16.08
N VAL A 28 -23.53 -5.49 -16.66
CA VAL A 28 -22.17 -5.92 -16.98
C VAL A 28 -21.17 -5.01 -16.27
N GLY A 29 -20.37 -5.58 -15.40
CA GLY A 29 -19.29 -4.88 -14.71
C GLY A 29 -17.94 -5.16 -15.36
N LEU A 30 -17.20 -4.10 -15.71
CA LEU A 30 -15.82 -4.17 -16.19
C LEU A 30 -14.88 -3.68 -15.09
N THR A 31 -13.82 -4.41 -14.80
CA THR A 31 -12.79 -3.99 -13.84
C THR A 31 -11.49 -4.76 -14.02
N ALA A 32 -10.37 -4.08 -13.86
CA ALA A 32 -9.05 -4.71 -13.76
C ALA A 32 -8.75 -5.22 -12.33
N THR A 33 -9.44 -4.69 -11.33
CA THR A 33 -9.19 -4.94 -9.90
C THR A 33 -10.49 -5.27 -9.17
N PRO A 34 -11.08 -6.46 -9.40
CA PRO A 34 -12.27 -6.85 -8.66
C PRO A 34 -11.98 -6.85 -7.16
N CYS A 35 -12.87 -6.26 -6.39
CA CYS A 35 -12.83 -6.33 -4.94
C CYS A 35 -13.40 -7.69 -4.53
N ILE A 36 -12.59 -8.51 -3.86
CA ILE A 36 -13.01 -9.78 -3.28
C ILE A 36 -12.89 -9.61 -1.77
N ALA A 37 -14.00 -9.63 -1.06
CA ALA A 37 -14.01 -9.51 0.39
C ALA A 37 -13.56 -10.84 1.00
N ASP A 38 -12.62 -10.78 1.96
CA ASP A 38 -12.32 -11.91 2.82
C ASP A 38 -13.39 -11.96 3.92
N PRO A 39 -14.19 -13.05 3.98
CA PRO A 39 -15.23 -13.20 5.00
C PRO A 39 -14.72 -13.07 6.44
N SER A 40 -13.45 -13.38 6.68
CA SER A 40 -12.84 -13.28 8.01
C SER A 40 -12.55 -11.85 8.47
N THR A 41 -12.49 -10.89 7.53
CA THR A 41 -12.11 -9.50 7.80
C THR A 41 -13.31 -8.63 8.21
N PHE A 42 -14.50 -9.07 7.90
CA PHE A 42 -15.74 -8.32 8.15
C PHE A 42 -16.65 -9.20 9.02
N GLY A 43 -16.99 -8.76 10.23
CA GLY A 43 -17.95 -9.45 11.07
C GLY A 43 -19.30 -9.68 10.37
N ASP A 44 -20.20 -10.41 10.99
CA ASP A 44 -21.47 -10.99 10.49
C ASP A 44 -22.47 -10.07 9.74
N GLU A 45 -22.09 -8.91 9.31
CA GLU A 45 -22.97 -8.02 8.54
C GLU A 45 -22.91 -8.34 7.04
N ASP A 46 -23.77 -9.25 6.62
CA ASP A 46 -23.94 -9.71 5.22
C ASP A 46 -24.06 -8.54 4.21
N ASP A 47 -24.69 -7.45 4.58
CA ASP A 47 -24.84 -6.27 3.75
C ASP A 47 -23.52 -5.54 3.48
N LYS A 48 -22.61 -5.46 4.45
CA LYS A 48 -21.30 -4.85 4.26
C LYS A 48 -20.38 -5.69 3.38
N LEU A 49 -20.50 -7.01 3.46
CA LEU A 49 -19.79 -7.95 2.61
C LEU A 49 -20.27 -7.87 1.15
N ALA A 50 -21.58 -7.83 0.93
CA ALA A 50 -22.16 -7.69 -0.40
C ALA A 50 -21.72 -6.39 -1.10
N ILE A 51 -21.60 -5.31 -0.33
CA ILE A 51 -21.22 -3.97 -0.85
C ILE A 51 -19.73 -3.91 -1.26
N ARG A 52 -18.87 -4.77 -0.73
CA ARG A 52 -17.41 -4.74 -0.99
C ARG A 52 -16.90 -5.89 -1.84
N ASP A 53 -17.76 -6.82 -2.23
CA ASP A 53 -17.42 -7.94 -3.09
C ASP A 53 -18.03 -7.76 -4.47
N THR A 54 -17.16 -7.64 -5.48
CA THR A 54 -17.58 -7.41 -6.86
C THR A 54 -18.37 -8.60 -7.43
N LEU A 55 -17.96 -9.82 -7.14
CA LEU A 55 -18.62 -11.01 -7.66
C LEU A 55 -20.00 -11.17 -7.04
N ARG A 56 -20.08 -10.97 -5.73
CA ARG A 56 -21.32 -11.06 -4.97
C ARG A 56 -22.32 -9.98 -5.39
N PHE A 57 -21.84 -8.75 -5.67
CA PHE A 57 -22.70 -7.68 -6.14
C PHE A 57 -23.37 -8.00 -7.49
N PHE A 58 -22.63 -8.65 -8.41
CA PHE A 58 -23.15 -9.07 -9.71
C PHE A 58 -23.75 -10.48 -9.69
N GLU A 59 -23.93 -11.08 -8.51
CA GLU A 59 -24.53 -12.41 -8.32
C GLU A 59 -23.88 -13.50 -9.15
N VAL A 60 -22.54 -13.49 -9.24
CA VAL A 60 -21.75 -14.46 -9.99
C VAL A 60 -20.67 -15.09 -9.10
N ASP A 61 -20.40 -16.38 -9.27
CA ASP A 61 -19.35 -17.10 -8.53
C ASP A 61 -17.95 -16.80 -9.08
N ARG A 62 -17.86 -16.42 -10.34
CA ARG A 62 -16.60 -16.13 -11.04
C ARG A 62 -16.81 -15.11 -12.15
N PRO A 63 -15.75 -14.40 -12.59
CA PRO A 63 -15.84 -13.53 -13.75
C PRO A 63 -16.33 -14.31 -14.98
N THR A 64 -17.31 -13.77 -15.69
CA THR A 64 -17.80 -14.34 -16.96
C THR A 64 -16.71 -14.37 -18.02
N TYR A 65 -15.85 -13.35 -18.03
CA TYR A 65 -14.67 -13.25 -18.88
C TYR A 65 -13.49 -12.73 -18.06
N SER A 66 -12.29 -13.24 -18.32
CA SER A 66 -11.06 -12.77 -17.66
C SER A 66 -9.91 -12.75 -18.66
N TYR A 67 -9.35 -11.55 -18.89
CA TYR A 67 -8.14 -11.34 -19.68
C TYR A 67 -7.03 -10.85 -18.77
N LYS A 68 -6.12 -11.76 -18.41
CA LYS A 68 -5.09 -11.48 -17.39
C LYS A 68 -3.93 -10.68 -17.98
N MET A 69 -3.25 -9.90 -17.13
CA MET A 69 -2.06 -9.13 -17.50
C MET A 69 -1.00 -9.98 -18.21
N LYS A 70 -0.78 -11.24 -17.77
CA LYS A 70 0.16 -12.16 -18.41
C LYS A 70 -0.20 -12.48 -19.84
N ASP A 71 -1.49 -12.62 -20.13
CA ASP A 71 -2.01 -12.91 -21.47
C ASP A 71 -1.86 -11.67 -22.35
N ALA A 72 -2.18 -10.49 -21.81
CA ALA A 72 -2.01 -9.22 -22.52
C ALA A 72 -0.53 -8.91 -22.87
N ILE A 73 0.40 -9.29 -22.01
CA ILE A 73 1.84 -9.18 -22.29
C ILE A 73 2.25 -10.18 -23.39
N ARG A 74 1.80 -11.44 -23.28
CA ARG A 74 2.09 -12.48 -24.28
C ARG A 74 1.55 -12.07 -25.66
N ASP A 75 0.36 -11.49 -25.69
CA ASP A 75 -0.34 -11.11 -26.92
C ASP A 75 0.14 -9.74 -27.46
N GLY A 76 1.10 -9.07 -26.77
CA GLY A 76 1.73 -7.83 -27.23
C GLY A 76 0.93 -6.54 -26.97
N PHE A 77 -0.19 -6.61 -26.24
CA PHE A 77 -0.99 -5.44 -25.87
C PHE A 77 -0.42 -4.67 -24.67
N LEU A 78 0.34 -5.35 -23.80
CA LEU A 78 1.04 -4.73 -22.68
C LEU A 78 2.53 -5.02 -22.76
N VAL A 79 3.34 -4.05 -22.33
CA VAL A 79 4.79 -4.22 -22.22
C VAL A 79 5.14 -5.03 -20.96
N PRO A 80 6.18 -5.88 -21.01
CA PRO A 80 6.68 -6.54 -19.82
C PRO A 80 7.11 -5.53 -18.77
N TYR A 81 6.79 -5.79 -17.53
CA TYR A 81 7.21 -4.96 -16.39
C TYR A 81 8.36 -5.62 -15.62
N GLN A 82 9.10 -4.80 -14.91
CA GLN A 82 10.11 -5.23 -13.96
C GLN A 82 9.80 -4.66 -12.59
N ILE A 83 9.98 -5.47 -11.55
CA ILE A 83 9.77 -5.05 -10.16
C ILE A 83 11.14 -4.95 -9.51
N TYR A 84 11.49 -3.75 -9.06
CA TYR A 84 12.61 -3.52 -8.16
C TYR A 84 12.09 -3.35 -6.74
N LYS A 85 12.65 -4.13 -5.80
CA LYS A 85 12.36 -4.00 -4.37
C LYS A 85 13.56 -3.31 -3.72
N ALA A 86 13.34 -2.12 -3.19
CA ALA A 86 14.35 -1.40 -2.41
C ALA A 86 14.80 -2.27 -1.21
N LYS A 87 16.09 -2.37 -0.99
CA LYS A 87 16.68 -3.21 0.06
C LYS A 87 17.45 -2.42 1.10
N THR A 88 17.82 -1.18 0.77
CA THR A 88 18.66 -0.32 1.60
C THR A 88 17.86 0.40 2.69
N VAL A 89 16.55 0.54 2.52
CA VAL A 89 15.67 1.12 3.51
C VAL A 89 15.07 0.00 4.34
N LYS A 90 15.11 0.11 5.66
CA LYS A 90 14.37 -0.78 6.56
C LYS A 90 12.89 -0.73 6.14
N THR A 91 12.44 -1.75 5.42
CA THR A 91 11.04 -1.91 5.07
C THR A 91 10.37 -2.65 6.21
N ALA A 92 9.16 -2.27 6.52
CA ALA A 92 8.38 -2.99 7.51
C ALA A 92 8.20 -4.45 7.06
N ALA A 93 8.82 -5.36 7.79
CA ALA A 93 8.51 -6.77 7.75
C ALA A 93 7.16 -7.01 8.47
N GLU A 94 6.62 -8.22 8.39
CA GLU A 94 5.47 -8.59 9.21
C GLU A 94 5.76 -8.28 10.70
N GLY A 95 4.90 -7.47 11.32
CA GLY A 95 5.06 -7.04 12.73
C GLY A 95 5.73 -5.68 12.94
N GLY A 96 6.04 -4.95 11.87
CA GLY A 96 6.66 -3.63 11.97
C GLY A 96 8.20 -3.67 11.97
N PHE A 97 8.83 -2.51 12.14
CA PHE A 97 10.28 -2.41 12.24
C PHE A 97 10.68 -1.70 13.54
N GLU A 98 11.77 -2.15 14.11
CA GLU A 98 12.31 -1.58 15.36
C GLU A 98 13.22 -0.39 15.02
N VAL A 99 13.03 0.71 15.76
CA VAL A 99 13.82 1.93 15.66
C VAL A 99 14.29 2.32 17.05
N ALA A 100 15.58 2.55 17.21
CA ALA A 100 16.14 3.07 18.45
C ALA A 100 16.03 4.61 18.49
N ARG A 101 15.92 5.18 19.68
CA ARG A 101 15.77 6.63 19.89
C ARG A 101 16.92 7.42 19.29
N ASP A 102 18.14 6.90 19.35
CA ASP A 102 19.36 7.49 18.83
C ASP A 102 19.54 7.35 17.30
N GLU A 103 18.73 6.48 16.67
CA GLU A 103 18.67 6.37 15.21
C GLU A 103 17.82 7.48 14.55
N LEU A 104 17.12 8.30 15.34
CA LEU A 104 16.19 9.33 14.87
C LEU A 104 16.82 10.72 14.91
N ASP A 105 16.77 11.44 13.80
CA ASP A 105 17.07 12.87 13.76
C ASP A 105 15.86 13.69 14.18
N TRP A 106 15.72 13.89 15.48
CA TRP A 106 14.61 14.64 16.08
C TRP A 106 14.51 16.08 15.54
N SER A 107 15.64 16.68 15.19
CA SER A 107 15.68 18.06 14.70
C SER A 107 15.07 18.24 13.31
N ALA A 108 15.02 17.17 12.52
CA ALA A 108 14.46 17.16 11.18
C ALA A 108 12.95 16.89 11.15
N MET A 109 12.34 16.60 12.31
CA MET A 109 10.92 16.26 12.44
C MET A 109 10.09 17.48 12.85
N ASP A 110 8.83 17.48 12.45
CA ASP A 110 7.86 18.47 12.96
C ASP A 110 7.41 18.11 14.40
N ALA A 111 6.87 19.10 15.08
CA ALA A 111 6.49 18.98 16.49
C ALA A 111 5.46 17.88 16.75
N ASP A 112 4.51 17.66 15.81
CA ASP A 112 3.47 16.64 15.96
C ASP A 112 4.07 15.24 15.88
N THR A 113 4.97 15.02 14.92
CA THR A 113 5.71 13.75 14.78
C THR A 113 6.61 13.49 15.99
N GLN A 114 7.31 14.51 16.50
CA GLN A 114 8.12 14.37 17.71
C GLN A 114 7.26 13.95 18.92
N ALA A 115 6.13 14.62 19.13
CA ALA A 115 5.23 14.32 20.25
C ALA A 115 4.66 12.89 20.17
N GLU A 116 4.26 12.45 18.97
CA GLU A 116 3.75 11.09 18.75
C GLU A 116 4.83 10.03 19.03
N LEU A 117 6.05 10.25 18.56
CA LEU A 117 7.17 9.36 18.81
C LEU A 117 7.58 9.33 20.28
N GLU A 118 7.64 10.48 20.94
CA GLU A 118 7.95 10.53 22.38
C GLU A 118 6.94 9.73 23.19
N LYS A 119 5.65 9.88 22.88
CA LYS A 119 4.59 9.11 23.52
C LYS A 119 4.78 7.60 23.31
N LEU A 120 5.13 7.15 22.12
CA LEU A 120 5.41 5.74 21.85
C LEU A 120 6.62 5.22 22.63
N PHE A 121 7.68 6.02 22.76
CA PHE A 121 8.84 5.66 23.58
C PHE A 121 8.48 5.58 25.08
N GLU A 122 7.67 6.49 25.60
CA GLU A 122 7.19 6.44 26.98
C GLU A 122 6.33 5.21 27.26
N GLU A 123 5.39 4.89 26.34
CA GLU A 123 4.54 3.71 26.44
C GLU A 123 5.38 2.41 26.43
N GLU A 124 6.36 2.31 25.52
CA GLU A 124 7.24 1.14 25.43
C GLU A 124 8.16 1.05 26.65
N ALA A 125 8.68 2.16 27.16
CA ALA A 125 9.49 2.18 28.38
C ALA A 125 8.67 1.71 29.60
N ALA A 126 7.41 2.12 29.70
CA ALA A 126 6.51 1.66 30.75
C ALA A 126 6.19 0.15 30.61
N ALA A 127 5.99 -0.32 29.40
CA ALA A 127 5.79 -1.74 29.12
C ALA A 127 7.06 -2.56 29.38
N ASN A 128 8.22 -2.03 29.02
CA ASN A 128 9.51 -2.70 29.21
C ASN A 128 9.86 -2.92 30.69
N LYS A 129 9.52 -1.97 31.56
CA LYS A 129 9.69 -2.12 33.04
C LYS A 129 8.90 -3.30 33.62
N LYS A 130 7.81 -3.71 32.97
CA LYS A 130 6.94 -4.82 33.39
C LYS A 130 7.36 -6.17 32.82
N ARG A 131 8.32 -6.21 31.88
CA ARG A 131 8.79 -7.45 31.22
C ARG A 131 9.70 -8.23 32.18
N ARG A 132 9.62 -9.56 32.08
CA ARG A 132 10.50 -10.47 32.84
C ARG A 132 11.97 -10.32 32.39
N GLU A 133 12.19 -10.03 31.12
CA GLU A 133 13.50 -9.74 30.52
C GLU A 133 13.41 -8.40 29.78
N PRO A 134 13.79 -7.29 30.44
CA PRO A 134 13.71 -5.96 29.83
C PRO A 134 14.67 -5.83 28.64
N LYS A 135 14.23 -5.15 27.59
CA LYS A 135 15.11 -4.76 26.48
C LYS A 135 16.17 -3.79 26.99
N LYS A 136 17.41 -3.95 26.53
CA LYS A 136 18.55 -3.08 26.89
C LYS A 136 18.55 -1.78 26.08
N THR A 137 17.89 -1.76 24.93
CA THR A 137 17.87 -0.63 23.99
C THR A 137 16.56 0.14 24.14
N ASP A 138 16.63 1.46 24.16
CA ASP A 138 15.45 2.35 24.07
C ASP A 138 14.98 2.37 22.62
N SER A 139 14.14 1.40 22.28
CA SER A 139 13.63 1.18 20.92
C SER A 139 12.14 0.94 20.94
N ILE A 140 11.48 1.40 19.87
CA ILE A 140 10.05 1.19 19.62
C ILE A 140 9.85 0.37 18.35
N THR A 141 8.74 -0.35 18.29
CA THR A 141 8.29 -1.01 17.05
C THR A 141 7.25 -0.13 16.39
N ILE A 142 7.53 0.31 15.16
CA ILE A 142 6.62 1.13 14.37
C ILE A 142 5.78 0.23 13.47
N ASP A 143 4.45 0.34 13.59
CA ASP A 143 3.52 -0.33 12.68
C ASP A 143 3.66 0.27 11.26
N PRO A 144 3.81 -0.58 10.23
CA PRO A 144 3.83 -0.13 8.84
C PRO A 144 2.67 0.77 8.44
N ALA A 145 1.48 0.52 9.00
CA ALA A 145 0.29 1.31 8.72
C ALA A 145 0.33 2.73 9.30
N ALA A 146 1.16 2.97 10.32
CA ALA A 146 1.36 4.29 10.93
C ALA A 146 2.36 5.15 10.14
N LEU A 147 3.28 4.52 9.38
CA LEU A 147 4.28 5.24 8.59
C LEU A 147 3.64 6.15 7.55
N GLU A 148 4.14 7.37 7.46
CA GLU A 148 3.72 8.42 6.53
C GLU A 148 2.24 8.82 6.67
N ARG A 149 1.53 8.23 7.62
CA ARG A 149 0.17 8.64 8.01
C ARG A 149 0.16 9.41 9.31
N LYS A 150 0.85 8.89 10.30
CA LYS A 150 0.98 9.47 11.66
C LYS A 150 2.42 9.85 11.96
N ILE A 151 3.37 9.02 11.53
CA ILE A 151 4.80 9.15 11.82
C ILE A 151 5.55 9.28 10.50
N THR A 152 6.30 10.37 10.33
CA THR A 152 7.20 10.60 9.19
C THR A 152 8.64 10.54 9.69
N ILE A 153 9.46 9.71 9.05
CA ILE A 153 10.89 9.60 9.32
C ILE A 153 11.67 10.21 8.15
N PRO A 154 12.18 11.45 8.29
CA PRO A 154 12.80 12.17 7.16
C PRO A 154 14.01 11.45 6.56
N GLU A 155 14.85 10.80 7.39
CA GLU A 155 16.02 10.05 6.93
C GLU A 155 15.63 8.87 6.04
N ARG A 156 14.54 8.19 6.40
CA ARG A 156 13.98 7.11 5.60
C ARG A 156 13.53 7.62 4.22
N ASN A 157 12.83 8.74 4.18
CA ASN A 157 12.38 9.36 2.94
C ASN A 157 13.55 9.80 2.07
N ARG A 158 14.57 10.44 2.66
CA ARG A 158 15.82 10.78 1.96
C ARG A 158 16.54 9.55 1.43
N ALA A 159 16.59 8.46 2.18
CA ALA A 159 17.20 7.21 1.74
C ALA A 159 16.44 6.59 0.56
N MET A 160 15.10 6.59 0.58
CA MET A 160 14.29 6.12 -0.53
C MET A 160 14.52 6.93 -1.81
N VAL A 161 14.57 8.27 -1.71
CA VAL A 161 14.82 9.14 -2.86
C VAL A 161 16.23 8.92 -3.42
N ARG A 162 17.23 8.79 -2.55
CA ARG A 162 18.62 8.50 -2.99
C ARG A 162 18.72 7.16 -3.70
N GLU A 163 18.12 6.12 -3.15
CA GLU A 163 18.10 4.79 -3.78
C GLU A 163 17.38 4.82 -5.12
N PHE A 164 16.23 5.50 -5.18
CA PHE A 164 15.52 5.70 -6.44
C PHE A 164 16.40 6.37 -7.50
N ARG A 165 17.07 7.49 -7.14
CA ARG A 165 18.01 8.17 -8.05
C ARG A 165 19.15 7.25 -8.48
N GLN A 166 19.75 6.54 -7.55
CA GLN A 166 20.83 5.60 -7.85
C GLN A 166 20.40 4.52 -8.83
N VAL A 167 19.21 3.97 -8.66
CA VAL A 167 18.64 2.95 -9.55
C VAL A 167 18.37 3.54 -10.94
N MET A 168 17.83 4.75 -11.01
CA MET A 168 17.55 5.42 -12.29
C MET A 168 18.85 5.74 -13.06
N ASP A 169 19.87 6.21 -12.37
CA ASP A 169 21.13 6.65 -12.98
C ASP A 169 22.04 5.47 -13.34
N ASN A 170 22.18 4.50 -12.42
CA ASN A 170 23.16 3.42 -12.53
C ASN A 170 22.55 2.04 -12.86
N GLY A 171 21.26 1.87 -12.67
CA GLY A 171 20.59 0.58 -12.77
C GLY A 171 20.73 -0.25 -11.48
N TYR A 172 20.30 -1.50 -11.56
CA TYR A 172 20.35 -2.48 -10.48
C TYR A 172 20.62 -3.88 -11.03
N LEU A 173 21.17 -4.75 -10.20
CA LEU A 173 21.33 -6.15 -10.53
C LEU A 173 20.05 -6.92 -10.20
N ASP A 174 19.52 -7.65 -11.19
CA ASP A 174 18.38 -8.53 -10.97
C ASP A 174 18.78 -9.80 -10.18
N ALA A 175 17.82 -10.66 -9.87
CA ALA A 175 18.07 -11.91 -9.14
C ALA A 175 19.02 -12.87 -9.84
N LYS A 176 19.27 -12.67 -11.13
CA LYS A 176 20.23 -13.45 -11.94
C LYS A 176 21.60 -12.77 -12.07
N GLY A 177 21.80 -11.62 -11.41
CA GLY A 177 23.02 -10.84 -11.52
C GLY A 177 23.15 -10.02 -12.81
N VAL A 178 22.06 -9.87 -13.57
CA VAL A 178 22.08 -9.08 -14.81
C VAL A 178 21.78 -7.62 -14.48
N LEU A 179 22.61 -6.71 -14.99
CA LEU A 179 22.39 -5.27 -14.84
C LEU A 179 21.15 -4.85 -15.62
N ARG A 180 20.19 -4.29 -14.91
CA ARG A 180 18.97 -3.70 -15.46
C ARG A 180 19.01 -2.19 -15.25
N LYS A 181 18.78 -1.46 -16.31
CA LYS A 181 18.68 0.00 -16.23
C LYS A 181 17.27 0.44 -16.63
N PRO A 182 16.56 1.20 -15.79
CA PRO A 182 15.26 1.75 -16.15
C PRO A 182 15.35 2.62 -17.40
N LEU A 183 14.34 2.59 -18.21
CA LEU A 183 14.23 3.53 -19.34
C LEU A 183 13.99 4.94 -18.79
N LEU A 184 14.72 5.90 -19.32
CA LEU A 184 14.46 7.31 -19.02
C LEU A 184 13.09 7.70 -19.58
N GLY A 185 12.27 8.32 -18.77
CA GLY A 185 10.91 8.71 -19.15
C GLY A 185 10.16 9.39 -18.02
N LYS A 186 8.86 9.51 -18.18
CA LYS A 186 8.00 10.06 -17.12
C LYS A 186 7.87 9.07 -15.98
N VAL A 187 7.94 9.58 -14.75
CA VAL A 187 7.83 8.81 -13.52
C VAL A 187 6.58 9.23 -12.77
N ILE A 188 5.85 8.27 -12.24
CA ILE A 188 4.74 8.50 -11.32
C ILE A 188 5.16 7.96 -9.95
N VAL A 189 5.14 8.82 -8.93
CA VAL A 189 5.42 8.45 -7.56
C VAL A 189 4.11 8.43 -6.77
N PHE A 190 3.80 7.28 -6.17
CA PHE A 190 2.65 7.13 -5.30
C PHE A 190 3.09 7.30 -3.85
N ALA A 191 2.60 8.33 -3.20
CA ALA A 191 2.83 8.58 -1.79
C ALA A 191 1.61 8.18 -0.95
N VAL A 192 1.84 7.89 0.33
CA VAL A 192 0.78 7.44 1.26
C VAL A 192 -0.23 8.55 1.56
N THR A 193 0.27 9.80 1.65
CA THR A 193 -0.55 11.00 1.91
C THR A 193 -0.09 12.15 1.02
N LYS A 194 -0.90 13.22 0.92
CA LYS A 194 -0.50 14.46 0.23
C LYS A 194 0.77 15.07 0.83
N ARG A 195 0.86 15.12 2.17
CA ARG A 195 2.04 15.61 2.89
C ARG A 195 3.28 14.76 2.55
N HIS A 196 3.14 13.44 2.51
CA HIS A 196 4.24 12.56 2.09
C HIS A 196 4.67 12.85 0.65
N ALA A 197 3.74 13.12 -0.27
CA ALA A 197 4.08 13.50 -1.64
C ALA A 197 4.89 14.81 -1.69
N GLU A 198 4.51 15.81 -0.91
CA GLU A 198 5.23 17.08 -0.78
C GLU A 198 6.63 16.91 -0.20
N THR A 199 6.80 15.96 0.74
CA THR A 199 8.11 15.63 1.34
C THR A 199 9.05 14.93 0.35
N LEU A 200 8.51 14.19 -0.61
CA LEU A 200 9.30 13.44 -1.61
C LEU A 200 9.65 14.28 -2.86
N ALA A 201 8.98 15.39 -3.08
CA ALA A 201 9.22 16.29 -4.22
C ALA A 201 10.47 17.15 -4.05
#